data_440732f504405d011be05b3de6d0e60d
#
_entry.id   440732f504405d011be05b3de6d0e60d
#
_cell.length_a   1.000
_cell.length_b   1.000
_cell.length_c   1.000
_cell.angle_alpha   90.00
_cell.angle_beta   90.00
_cell.angle_gamma   90.00
#
_symmetry.space_group_name_H-M   'P 1'
#
loop_
_entity.id
_entity.type
_entity.pdbx_description
1 polymer ?
#
loop_
_entity_poly.entity_id
_entity_poly.type
_entity_poly.pdbx_seq_one_letter_code
_entity_poly.pdbx_strand_id
1 'polypeptide(L)'
;TGATTLSSTLAVTGAVTGSSTLQGTTITATTAFVPDASDGAALGTSALEFSDLFLADGAVINFGDDQDVSLTHVADTGILISSTDQLQFGDSGTYIYQSADGVLDLVSDTEIEINATTIDMNGALDLSGAATIGGAITGSSTVQGTTITATTAFVPDASDGAALGTSALEFSDLFLADGAVINFGDDQDVSLTHVADTGILLSSTDQLQFGDSGTYIYQSADGVLDLVSDTEIEINATTIDMNGALDLSGAATIGGAIT
;
A
#
# COMPACT_ATOMS: atom_id res chain seq x y z
N THR A 1 43.61 -67.77 -8.19
CA THR A 1 43.45 -66.73 -7.15
C THR A 1 42.06 -66.90 -6.54
N GLY A 2 42.01 -67.62 -5.41
CA GLY A 2 40.76 -67.88 -4.70
C GLY A 2 40.37 -66.77 -3.75
N ALA A 3 39.06 -66.69 -3.36
CA ALA A 3 38.61 -65.83 -2.31
C ALA A 3 39.19 -66.29 -0.95
N THR A 4 39.69 -65.35 -0.17
CA THR A 4 40.08 -65.62 1.24
C THR A 4 38.91 -65.24 2.13
N THR A 5 38.37 -66.20 2.84
CA THR A 5 37.28 -65.98 3.80
C THR A 5 37.87 -65.98 5.22
N LEU A 6 37.65 -64.88 5.93
CA LEU A 6 37.97 -64.78 7.36
C LEU A 6 36.67 -64.87 8.16
N SER A 7 36.57 -65.80 9.10
CA SER A 7 35.40 -65.97 9.96
C SER A 7 35.49 -65.17 11.27
N SER A 8 36.52 -64.32 11.38
CA SER A 8 36.80 -63.47 12.55
C SER A 8 37.37 -62.10 12.11
N THR A 9 37.98 -61.40 13.06
CA THR A 9 38.54 -60.05 12.83
C THR A 9 39.86 -60.13 12.07
N LEU A 10 40.05 -59.31 11.04
CA LEU A 10 41.32 -59.03 10.43
C LEU A 10 41.88 -57.70 10.96
N ALA A 11 42.99 -57.73 11.67
CA ALA A 11 43.74 -56.57 12.05
C ALA A 11 44.85 -56.29 11.01
N VAL A 12 44.79 -55.14 10.35
CA VAL A 12 45.83 -54.69 9.42
C VAL A 12 46.50 -53.46 10.01
N THR A 13 47.81 -53.51 10.26
CA THR A 13 48.56 -52.36 10.81
C THR A 13 49.08 -51.42 9.72
N GLY A 14 48.85 -51.73 8.46
CA GLY A 14 49.21 -50.89 7.29
C GLY A 14 48.00 -50.53 6.43
N ALA A 15 48.28 -49.97 5.25
CA ALA A 15 47.23 -49.63 4.31
C ALA A 15 46.52 -50.87 3.73
N VAL A 16 45.23 -50.84 3.57
CA VAL A 16 44.43 -51.78 2.78
C VAL A 16 44.18 -51.14 1.40
N THR A 17 44.78 -51.72 0.36
CA THR A 17 44.56 -51.26 -1.00
C THR A 17 43.64 -52.20 -1.74
N GLY A 18 42.48 -51.75 -2.14
CA GLY A 18 41.55 -52.50 -2.99
C GLY A 18 41.64 -51.97 -4.43
N SER A 19 41.82 -52.87 -5.39
CA SER A 19 41.86 -52.52 -6.84
C SER A 19 40.44 -52.39 -7.46
N SER A 20 39.40 -52.63 -6.68
CA SER A 20 38.01 -52.61 -7.11
C SER A 20 37.09 -52.07 -5.95
N THR A 21 36.23 -52.88 -5.41
CA THR A 21 35.21 -52.48 -4.44
C THR A 21 35.58 -52.91 -3.02
N LEU A 22 35.48 -52.03 -2.04
CA LEU A 22 35.40 -52.34 -0.64
C LEU A 22 33.93 -52.38 -0.21
N GLN A 23 33.41 -53.55 0.18
CA GLN A 23 32.01 -53.71 0.55
C GLN A 23 31.91 -54.24 2.00
N GLY A 24 31.04 -53.64 2.77
CA GLY A 24 30.74 -54.03 4.15
C GLY A 24 29.35 -53.54 4.58
N THR A 25 28.80 -54.18 5.62
CA THR A 25 27.55 -53.73 6.25
C THR A 25 27.73 -52.38 6.95
N THR A 26 28.92 -52.12 7.48
CA THR A 26 29.33 -50.86 8.09
C THR A 26 30.80 -50.62 7.79
N ILE A 27 31.12 -49.41 7.30
CA ILE A 27 32.49 -48.92 7.13
C ILE A 27 32.67 -47.73 8.07
N THR A 28 33.59 -47.82 9.04
CA THR A 28 33.82 -46.76 10.03
C THR A 28 35.20 -46.16 9.81
N ALA A 29 35.27 -44.86 9.60
CA ALA A 29 36.50 -44.07 9.65
C ALA A 29 36.62 -43.41 11.03
N THR A 30 37.80 -43.52 11.68
CA THR A 30 38.04 -42.88 12.97
C THR A 30 38.49 -41.41 12.83
N THR A 31 38.91 -41.00 11.62
CA THR A 31 39.38 -39.64 11.36
C THR A 31 38.62 -39.04 10.18
N ALA A 32 38.75 -39.56 8.98
CA ALA A 32 38.10 -39.02 7.80
C ALA A 32 37.96 -40.05 6.68
N PHE A 33 36.96 -39.88 5.81
CA PHE A 33 36.90 -40.40 4.47
C PHE A 33 37.36 -39.25 3.53
N VAL A 34 38.49 -39.47 2.86
CA VAL A 34 39.05 -38.45 1.93
C VAL A 34 39.17 -39.04 0.53
N PRO A 35 38.90 -38.23 -0.52
CA PRO A 35 39.22 -38.62 -1.88
C PRO A 35 40.74 -38.67 -2.10
N ASP A 36 41.20 -39.30 -3.18
CA ASP A 36 42.61 -39.46 -3.52
C ASP A 36 43.24 -38.18 -4.14
N ALA A 37 42.36 -37.22 -4.56
CA ALA A 37 42.76 -35.93 -5.06
C ALA A 37 41.63 -34.90 -4.82
N SER A 38 41.94 -33.59 -4.93
CA SER A 38 40.95 -32.55 -5.00
C SER A 38 40.06 -32.77 -6.23
N ASP A 39 38.76 -32.65 -6.09
CA ASP A 39 37.73 -32.92 -7.10
C ASP A 39 37.80 -34.33 -7.70
N GLY A 40 38.41 -35.29 -6.94
CA GLY A 40 38.75 -36.63 -7.44
C GLY A 40 37.65 -37.67 -7.32
N ALA A 41 36.77 -37.59 -6.30
CA ALA A 41 35.78 -38.65 -6.03
C ALA A 41 34.45 -38.07 -5.53
N ALA A 42 33.33 -38.50 -6.11
CA ALA A 42 32.01 -38.15 -5.67
C ALA A 42 31.53 -39.06 -4.50
N LEU A 43 30.70 -38.54 -3.63
CA LEU A 43 29.92 -39.30 -2.65
C LEU A 43 28.60 -39.75 -3.31
N GLY A 44 28.54 -41.02 -3.74
CA GLY A 44 27.42 -41.54 -4.53
C GLY A 44 27.56 -41.28 -6.04
N THR A 45 26.57 -41.67 -6.79
CA THR A 45 26.46 -41.47 -8.24
C THR A 45 25.00 -41.15 -8.60
N SER A 46 24.74 -40.73 -9.86
CA SER A 46 23.35 -40.46 -10.33
C SER A 46 22.44 -41.72 -10.38
N ALA A 47 23.02 -42.91 -10.22
CA ALA A 47 22.29 -44.19 -10.20
C ALA A 47 22.30 -44.88 -8.81
N LEU A 48 23.16 -44.45 -7.90
CA LEU A 48 23.36 -45.01 -6.57
C LEU A 48 23.54 -43.86 -5.57
N GLU A 49 22.41 -43.28 -5.15
CA GLU A 49 22.33 -42.15 -4.22
C GLU A 49 22.37 -42.63 -2.76
N PHE A 50 22.85 -41.78 -1.86
CA PHE A 50 22.63 -41.95 -0.42
C PHE A 50 21.22 -41.47 -0.06
N SER A 51 20.48 -42.26 0.76
CA SER A 51 19.15 -41.85 1.25
C SER A 51 19.22 -40.68 2.23
N ASP A 52 20.23 -40.67 3.09
CA ASP A 52 20.34 -39.76 4.21
C ASP A 52 21.80 -39.40 4.51
N LEU A 53 22.02 -38.19 4.98
CA LEU A 53 23.28 -37.71 5.52
C LEU A 53 23.03 -37.18 6.95
N PHE A 54 23.52 -37.87 7.97
CA PHE A 54 23.42 -37.47 9.37
C PHE A 54 24.66 -36.71 9.80
N LEU A 55 24.50 -35.43 10.11
CA LEU A 55 25.55 -34.55 10.59
C LEU A 55 25.28 -34.12 12.03
N ALA A 56 26.35 -33.93 12.80
CA ALA A 56 26.27 -33.50 14.19
C ALA A 56 25.87 -32.02 14.31
N ASP A 57 25.50 -31.61 15.53
CA ASP A 57 25.32 -30.20 15.88
C ASP A 57 26.59 -29.41 15.59
N GLY A 58 26.43 -28.23 14.99
CA GLY A 58 27.54 -27.40 14.57
C GLY A 58 28.28 -27.88 13.32
N ALA A 59 27.78 -28.92 12.63
CA ALA A 59 28.41 -29.40 11.38
C ALA A 59 28.37 -28.33 10.29
N VAL A 60 29.40 -28.33 9.44
CA VAL A 60 29.56 -27.40 8.32
C VAL A 60 29.73 -28.20 7.04
N ILE A 61 28.98 -27.80 6.01
CA ILE A 61 29.20 -28.20 4.61
C ILE A 61 29.87 -27.05 3.91
N ASN A 62 31.11 -27.23 3.47
CA ASN A 62 31.90 -26.23 2.78
C ASN A 62 31.87 -26.46 1.28
N PHE A 63 31.82 -25.40 0.51
CA PHE A 63 31.89 -25.37 -0.96
C PHE A 63 33.10 -24.56 -1.41
N GLY A 64 33.65 -24.94 -2.54
CA GLY A 64 34.83 -24.30 -3.14
C GLY A 64 36.15 -24.77 -2.54
N ASP A 65 37.25 -24.59 -3.29
CA ASP A 65 38.61 -24.95 -2.86
C ASP A 65 39.11 -24.08 -1.70
N ASP A 66 38.65 -22.84 -1.63
CA ASP A 66 38.93 -21.87 -0.56
C ASP A 66 37.86 -21.86 0.56
N GLN A 67 36.77 -22.65 0.39
CA GLN A 67 35.69 -22.81 1.38
C GLN A 67 35.01 -21.47 1.72
N ASP A 68 34.88 -20.61 0.73
CA ASP A 68 34.31 -19.27 0.88
C ASP A 68 32.76 -19.31 1.08
N VAL A 69 32.10 -20.36 0.65
CA VAL A 69 30.66 -20.57 0.87
C VAL A 69 30.42 -21.76 1.79
N SER A 70 29.59 -21.59 2.82
CA SER A 70 29.27 -22.69 3.74
C SER A 70 27.82 -22.72 4.20
N LEU A 71 27.34 -23.95 4.48
CA LEU A 71 26.09 -24.19 5.21
C LEU A 71 26.46 -24.74 6.60
N THR A 72 26.10 -24.01 7.65
CA THR A 72 26.39 -24.40 9.05
C THR A 72 25.09 -24.75 9.75
N HIS A 73 25.06 -25.93 10.41
CA HIS A 73 23.99 -26.28 11.31
C HIS A 73 24.09 -25.45 12.60
N VAL A 74 23.09 -24.62 12.88
CA VAL A 74 22.95 -23.93 14.17
C VAL A 74 22.00 -24.74 15.03
N ALA A 75 22.54 -25.34 16.12
CA ALA A 75 21.82 -26.29 16.98
C ALA A 75 20.44 -25.70 17.38
N ASP A 76 19.41 -26.55 17.30
CA ASP A 76 18.01 -26.24 17.65
C ASP A 76 17.39 -25.04 16.92
N THR A 77 18.09 -24.41 15.93
CA THR A 77 17.67 -23.19 15.29
C THR A 77 17.46 -23.35 13.78
N GLY A 78 18.49 -23.79 13.01
CA GLY A 78 18.37 -23.91 11.57
C GLY A 78 19.70 -24.05 10.82
N ILE A 79 19.69 -23.65 9.57
CA ILE A 79 20.86 -23.61 8.70
C ILE A 79 21.28 -22.16 8.47
N LEU A 80 22.55 -21.88 8.77
CA LEU A 80 23.17 -20.59 8.49
C LEU A 80 23.96 -20.69 7.18
N ILE A 81 23.66 -19.79 6.24
CA ILE A 81 24.51 -19.45 5.11
C ILE A 81 25.43 -18.33 5.57
N SER A 82 26.72 -18.38 5.29
CA SER A 82 27.71 -17.41 5.77
C SER A 82 27.39 -15.97 5.30
N SER A 83 27.84 -15.00 6.06
CA SER A 83 27.26 -13.66 6.22
C SER A 83 26.92 -12.82 4.99
N THR A 84 27.58 -12.98 3.85
CA THR A 84 27.28 -12.23 2.62
C THR A 84 27.00 -13.12 1.42
N ASP A 85 26.96 -14.43 1.68
CA ASP A 85 26.73 -15.42 0.64
C ASP A 85 25.27 -15.39 0.20
N GLN A 86 25.06 -15.76 -1.04
CA GLN A 86 23.77 -15.69 -1.71
C GLN A 86 23.18 -17.09 -1.89
N LEU A 87 21.91 -17.26 -1.59
CA LEU A 87 21.13 -18.37 -2.11
C LEU A 87 20.58 -17.97 -3.47
N GLN A 88 21.25 -18.37 -4.56
CA GLN A 88 20.92 -18.02 -5.93
C GLN A 88 19.89 -18.97 -6.54
N PHE A 89 19.01 -18.44 -7.41
CA PHE A 89 17.94 -19.18 -8.08
C PHE A 89 18.06 -19.02 -9.62
N GLY A 90 18.71 -19.98 -10.26
CA GLY A 90 18.80 -20.05 -11.72
C GLY A 90 19.92 -19.22 -12.35
N ASP A 91 20.17 -18.03 -11.87
CA ASP A 91 21.22 -17.11 -12.32
C ASP A 91 21.79 -16.27 -11.17
N SER A 92 22.75 -15.42 -11.46
CA SER A 92 23.41 -14.56 -10.47
C SER A 92 22.66 -13.25 -10.17
N GLY A 93 21.56 -12.96 -10.87
CA GLY A 93 20.73 -11.77 -10.66
C GLY A 93 19.54 -11.99 -9.73
N THR A 94 19.24 -13.27 -9.41
CA THR A 94 18.08 -13.67 -8.59
C THR A 94 18.53 -14.44 -7.37
N TYR A 95 18.43 -13.84 -6.16
CA TYR A 95 18.95 -14.44 -4.93
C TYR A 95 18.34 -13.85 -3.66
N ILE A 96 18.54 -14.58 -2.55
CA ILE A 96 18.28 -14.13 -1.20
C ILE A 96 19.61 -14.05 -0.45
N TYR A 97 19.83 -12.99 0.30
CA TYR A 97 21.04 -12.83 1.12
C TYR A 97 20.85 -11.82 2.25
N GLN A 98 21.88 -11.63 3.06
CA GLN A 98 21.92 -10.59 4.10
C GLN A 98 22.99 -9.56 3.73
N SER A 99 22.58 -8.33 3.35
CA SER A 99 23.52 -7.26 3.00
C SER A 99 24.16 -6.59 4.21
N ALA A 100 23.47 -6.58 5.34
CA ALA A 100 23.93 -6.04 6.62
C ALA A 100 23.22 -6.74 7.77
N ASP A 101 23.72 -6.62 9.00
CA ASP A 101 23.09 -7.19 10.19
C ASP A 101 21.64 -6.72 10.32
N GLY A 102 20.71 -7.67 10.43
CA GLY A 102 19.28 -7.42 10.52
C GLY A 102 18.56 -7.10 9.20
N VAL A 103 19.24 -7.12 8.04
CA VAL A 103 18.65 -6.86 6.73
C VAL A 103 18.56 -8.14 5.92
N LEU A 104 17.36 -8.53 5.52
CA LEU A 104 17.12 -9.62 4.57
C LEU A 104 16.74 -9.03 3.22
N ASP A 105 17.55 -9.29 2.21
CA ASP A 105 17.33 -8.82 0.84
C ASP A 105 16.80 -9.95 -0.04
N LEU A 106 15.72 -9.66 -0.76
CA LEU A 106 15.23 -10.45 -1.88
C LEU A 106 15.52 -9.66 -3.14
N VAL A 107 16.35 -10.21 -4.00
CA VAL A 107 16.83 -9.55 -5.22
C VAL A 107 16.39 -10.35 -6.43
N SER A 108 15.86 -9.65 -7.42
CA SER A 108 15.55 -10.17 -8.75
C SER A 108 15.83 -9.09 -9.79
N ASP A 109 16.38 -9.44 -10.93
CA ASP A 109 16.66 -8.52 -12.02
C ASP A 109 15.41 -8.12 -12.83
N THR A 110 14.29 -8.82 -12.67
CA THR A 110 13.05 -8.52 -13.37
C THR A 110 11.87 -8.31 -12.43
N GLU A 111 11.49 -9.31 -11.62
CA GLU A 111 10.25 -9.29 -10.81
C GLU A 111 10.37 -10.18 -9.58
N ILE A 112 9.78 -9.75 -8.47
CA ILE A 112 9.50 -10.59 -7.30
C ILE A 112 7.99 -10.80 -7.25
N GLU A 113 7.54 -12.01 -7.55
CA GLU A 113 6.12 -12.39 -7.52
C GLU A 113 5.78 -13.08 -6.19
N ILE A 114 4.78 -12.54 -5.46
CA ILE A 114 4.31 -13.10 -4.21
C ILE A 114 2.84 -13.51 -4.36
N ASN A 115 2.59 -14.79 -4.59
CA ASN A 115 1.25 -15.36 -4.73
C ASN A 115 0.78 -15.94 -3.38
N ALA A 116 -0.02 -15.20 -2.65
CA ALA A 116 -0.56 -15.62 -1.37
C ALA A 116 -2.01 -15.14 -1.20
N THR A 117 -2.81 -15.86 -0.41
CA THR A 117 -4.15 -15.42 -0.02
C THR A 117 -4.12 -14.19 0.89
N THR A 118 -3.03 -14.02 1.65
CA THR A 118 -2.78 -12.87 2.52
C THR A 118 -1.27 -12.59 2.55
N ILE A 119 -0.89 -11.33 2.40
CA ILE A 119 0.47 -10.84 2.65
C ILE A 119 0.38 -9.93 3.87
N ASP A 120 0.96 -10.36 4.99
CA ASP A 120 0.98 -9.61 6.25
C ASP A 120 2.34 -8.91 6.42
N MET A 121 2.33 -7.59 6.41
CA MET A 121 3.51 -6.74 6.60
C MET A 121 3.36 -5.96 7.91
N ASN A 122 4.05 -6.39 8.96
CA ASN A 122 4.00 -5.81 10.30
C ASN A 122 4.96 -4.62 10.51
N GLY A 123 5.25 -3.87 9.47
CA GLY A 123 6.13 -2.71 9.49
C GLY A 123 5.65 -1.64 8.52
N ALA A 124 6.46 -0.59 8.35
CA ALA A 124 6.22 0.39 7.30
C ALA A 124 6.51 -0.23 5.93
N LEU A 125 5.62 0.01 4.96
CA LEU A 125 5.87 -0.29 3.55
C LEU A 125 6.42 0.97 2.88
N ASP A 126 7.68 0.92 2.44
CA ASP A 126 8.32 1.99 1.65
C ASP A 126 8.41 1.57 0.19
N LEU A 127 7.75 2.31 -0.69
CA LEU A 127 7.74 2.10 -2.14
C LEU A 127 8.35 3.32 -2.83
N SER A 128 9.52 3.17 -3.40
CA SER A 128 10.16 4.23 -4.20
C SER A 128 9.54 4.42 -5.59
N GLY A 129 8.73 3.46 -6.04
CA GLY A 129 8.01 3.47 -7.32
C GLY A 129 6.50 3.62 -7.18
N ALA A 130 5.80 3.49 -8.30
CA ALA A 130 4.34 3.49 -8.31
C ALA A 130 3.76 2.21 -7.70
N ALA A 131 2.67 2.32 -6.94
CA ALA A 131 1.86 1.19 -6.50
C ALA A 131 0.58 1.09 -7.35
N THR A 132 0.28 -0.11 -7.87
CA THR A 132 -1.01 -0.40 -8.49
C THR A 132 -1.78 -1.37 -7.60
N ILE A 133 -2.95 -0.94 -7.12
CA ILE A 133 -3.79 -1.74 -6.24
C ILE A 133 -5.12 -1.99 -6.95
N GLY A 134 -5.39 -3.24 -7.32
CA GLY A 134 -6.63 -3.63 -8.01
C GLY A 134 -7.86 -3.75 -7.12
N GLY A 135 -7.69 -3.66 -5.80
CA GLY A 135 -8.76 -3.74 -4.80
C GLY A 135 -8.92 -2.46 -3.99
N ALA A 136 -9.74 -2.51 -2.95
CA ALA A 136 -9.94 -1.39 -2.03
C ALA A 136 -8.69 -1.15 -1.15
N ILE A 137 -8.40 0.12 -0.88
CA ILE A 137 -7.45 0.52 0.15
C ILE A 137 -8.26 0.90 1.39
N THR A 138 -8.12 0.15 2.48
CA THR A 138 -8.74 0.48 3.76
C THR A 138 -7.70 1.00 4.72
N GLY A 139 -7.75 2.29 5.03
CA GLY A 139 -6.91 2.91 6.05
C GLY A 139 -7.71 3.06 7.35
N SER A 140 -7.17 2.58 8.46
CA SER A 140 -7.78 2.78 9.78
C SER A 140 -7.48 4.17 10.38
N SER A 141 -6.69 5.00 9.69
CA SER A 141 -6.30 6.35 10.11
C SER A 141 -6.31 7.29 8.91
N THR A 142 -5.16 7.78 8.46
CA THR A 142 -5.05 8.82 7.45
C THR A 142 -4.53 8.28 6.13
N VAL A 143 -5.13 8.71 5.01
CA VAL A 143 -4.53 8.62 3.67
C VAL A 143 -4.00 10.01 3.32
N GLN A 144 -2.69 10.17 3.16
CA GLN A 144 -2.03 11.45 2.90
C GLN A 144 -1.26 11.41 1.59
N GLY A 145 -1.37 12.46 0.80
CA GLY A 145 -0.62 12.62 -0.46
C GLY A 145 -0.54 14.09 -0.87
N THR A 146 0.39 14.44 -1.73
CA THR A 146 0.46 15.79 -2.34
C THR A 146 -0.74 16.04 -3.25
N THR A 147 -1.21 15.01 -3.92
CA THR A 147 -2.43 15.04 -4.75
C THR A 147 -3.17 13.72 -4.58
N ILE A 148 -4.47 13.78 -4.31
CA ILE A 148 -5.37 12.63 -4.31
C ILE A 148 -6.39 12.85 -5.41
N THR A 149 -6.41 11.97 -6.43
CA THR A 149 -7.31 12.08 -7.58
C THR A 149 -8.32 10.94 -7.58
N ALA A 150 -9.61 11.27 -7.59
CA ALA A 150 -10.68 10.32 -7.85
C ALA A 150 -11.13 10.43 -9.31
N THR A 151 -11.19 9.31 -10.02
CA THR A 151 -11.67 9.28 -11.42
C THR A 151 -13.19 9.29 -11.53
N THR A 152 -13.91 8.96 -10.44
CA THR A 152 -15.38 8.93 -10.41
C THR A 152 -15.92 9.84 -9.33
N ALA A 153 -15.66 9.58 -8.06
CA ALA A 153 -16.17 10.38 -6.94
C ALA A 153 -15.35 10.17 -5.66
N PHE A 154 -15.33 11.19 -4.80
CA PHE A 154 -15.07 11.04 -3.37
C PHE A 154 -16.42 10.96 -2.66
N VAL A 155 -16.72 9.84 -2.02
CA VAL A 155 -17.98 9.62 -1.33
C VAL A 155 -17.74 9.32 0.14
N PRO A 156 -18.58 9.82 1.08
CA PRO A 156 -18.54 9.39 2.46
C PRO A 156 -19.01 7.93 2.59
N ASP A 157 -18.71 7.30 3.70
CA ASP A 157 -19.11 5.93 4.01
C ASP A 157 -20.59 5.76 4.34
N ALA A 158 -21.27 6.86 4.67
CA ALA A 158 -22.71 6.91 4.95
C ALA A 158 -23.28 8.30 4.63
N SER A 159 -24.60 8.40 4.52
CA SER A 159 -25.30 9.69 4.47
C SER A 159 -25.04 10.45 5.78
N ASP A 160 -24.72 11.73 5.68
CA ASP A 160 -24.33 12.61 6.81
C ASP A 160 -23.11 12.07 7.63
N GLY A 161 -22.29 11.20 6.99
CA GLY A 161 -21.22 10.46 7.68
C GLY A 161 -19.90 11.20 7.78
N ALA A 162 -19.51 12.03 6.80
CA ALA A 162 -18.21 12.66 6.75
C ALA A 162 -18.28 14.11 6.25
N ALA A 163 -17.58 15.01 6.94
CA ALA A 163 -17.43 16.40 6.52
C ALA A 163 -16.23 16.56 5.55
N LEU A 164 -16.32 17.53 4.65
CA LEU A 164 -15.21 18.03 3.88
C LEU A 164 -14.50 19.13 4.68
N GLY A 165 -13.37 18.79 5.31
CA GLY A 165 -12.65 19.65 6.24
C GLY A 165 -13.20 19.61 7.66
N THR A 166 -12.63 20.42 8.55
CA THR A 166 -13.01 20.58 9.94
C THR A 166 -12.92 22.05 10.34
N SER A 167 -13.43 22.42 11.53
CA SER A 167 -13.29 23.79 12.06
C SER A 167 -11.86 24.26 12.35
N ALA A 168 -10.88 23.35 12.28
CA ALA A 168 -9.48 23.65 12.51
C ALA A 168 -8.62 23.42 11.25
N LEU A 169 -9.15 22.74 10.23
CA LEU A 169 -8.46 22.39 8.98
C LEU A 169 -9.43 22.61 7.82
N GLU A 170 -9.54 23.86 7.36
CA GLU A 170 -10.40 24.28 6.28
C GLU A 170 -9.72 24.15 4.91
N PHE A 171 -10.52 23.99 3.87
CA PHE A 171 -10.04 24.13 2.49
C PHE A 171 -9.96 25.63 2.15
N SER A 172 -8.86 26.07 1.52
CA SER A 172 -8.72 27.47 1.07
C SER A 172 -9.68 27.79 -0.09
N ASP A 173 -9.83 26.85 -1.01
CA ASP A 173 -10.55 27.04 -2.25
C ASP A 173 -11.29 25.78 -2.69
N LEU A 174 -12.43 25.97 -3.38
CA LEU A 174 -13.16 24.91 -4.06
C LEU A 174 -13.36 25.32 -5.52
N PHE A 175 -12.69 24.64 -6.44
CA PHE A 175 -12.82 24.87 -7.88
C PHE A 175 -13.83 23.92 -8.49
N LEU A 176 -14.90 24.47 -9.03
CA LEU A 176 -15.98 23.71 -9.68
C LEU A 176 -16.05 24.10 -11.16
N ALA A 177 -16.42 23.16 -11.99
CA ALA A 177 -16.57 23.35 -13.44
C ALA A 177 -17.80 24.22 -13.78
N ASP A 178 -17.86 24.69 -15.02
CA ASP A 178 -19.06 25.32 -15.58
C ASP A 178 -20.26 24.36 -15.50
N GLY A 179 -21.39 24.90 -15.09
CA GLY A 179 -22.61 24.11 -14.86
C GLY A 179 -22.59 23.24 -13.61
N ALA A 180 -21.57 23.37 -12.75
CA ALA A 180 -21.53 22.62 -11.49
C ALA A 180 -22.71 22.97 -10.58
N VAL A 181 -23.16 21.98 -9.79
CA VAL A 181 -24.27 22.12 -8.85
C VAL A 181 -23.81 21.70 -7.45
N ILE A 182 -24.11 22.52 -6.46
CA ILE A 182 -24.01 22.18 -5.05
C ILE A 182 -25.42 21.86 -4.56
N ASN A 183 -25.70 20.62 -4.19
CA ASN A 183 -27.00 20.17 -3.71
C ASN A 183 -27.01 20.12 -2.18
N PHE A 184 -28.15 20.47 -1.59
CA PHE A 184 -28.40 20.40 -0.16
C PHE A 184 -29.61 19.50 0.12
N GLY A 185 -29.60 18.82 1.28
CA GLY A 185 -30.64 17.89 1.70
C GLY A 185 -30.56 16.51 1.08
N ASP A 186 -31.17 15.52 1.71
CA ASP A 186 -31.21 14.13 1.26
C ASP A 186 -31.99 13.96 -0.06
N ASP A 187 -33.00 14.80 -0.27
CA ASP A 187 -33.82 14.85 -1.48
C ASP A 187 -33.33 15.88 -2.52
N GLN A 188 -32.23 16.63 -2.16
CA GLN A 188 -31.61 17.61 -3.07
C GLN A 188 -32.59 18.70 -3.56
N ASP A 189 -33.54 19.09 -2.72
CA ASP A 189 -34.57 20.05 -3.03
C ASP A 189 -34.05 21.49 -3.15
N VAL A 190 -32.91 21.82 -2.53
CA VAL A 190 -32.22 23.10 -2.63
C VAL A 190 -30.89 22.95 -3.35
N SER A 191 -30.62 23.79 -4.35
CA SER A 191 -29.35 23.76 -5.06
C SER A 191 -28.81 25.14 -5.45
N LEU A 192 -27.47 25.24 -5.48
CA LEU A 192 -26.74 26.35 -6.10
C LEU A 192 -26.08 25.87 -7.39
N THR A 193 -26.49 26.42 -8.53
CA THR A 193 -25.98 26.08 -9.84
C THR A 193 -25.12 27.19 -10.41
N HIS A 194 -23.90 26.87 -10.86
CA HIS A 194 -23.09 27.79 -11.63
C HIS A 194 -23.68 27.96 -13.05
N VAL A 195 -24.11 29.15 -13.40
CA VAL A 195 -24.51 29.53 -14.78
C VAL A 195 -23.30 30.14 -15.44
N ALA A 196 -22.74 29.43 -16.43
CA ALA A 196 -21.50 29.83 -17.10
C ALA A 196 -21.53 31.33 -17.54
N ASP A 197 -20.46 32.05 -17.25
CA ASP A 197 -20.26 33.48 -17.59
C ASP A 197 -21.33 34.44 -17.01
N THR A 198 -22.26 33.97 -16.16
CA THR A 198 -23.40 34.77 -15.70
C THR A 198 -23.44 34.91 -14.18
N GLY A 199 -23.46 33.80 -13.43
CA GLY A 199 -23.55 33.87 -11.96
C GLY A 199 -23.96 32.57 -11.30
N ILE A 200 -24.53 32.72 -10.10
CA ILE A 200 -25.05 31.57 -9.32
C ILE A 200 -26.58 31.64 -9.34
N LEU A 201 -27.19 30.52 -9.72
CA LEU A 201 -28.63 30.33 -9.70
C LEU A 201 -29.01 29.54 -8.46
N LEU A 202 -29.88 30.11 -7.61
CA LEU A 202 -30.64 29.39 -6.60
C LEU A 202 -31.89 28.80 -7.29
N SER A 203 -32.26 27.55 -7.00
CA SER A 203 -33.39 26.91 -7.69
C SER A 203 -34.72 27.62 -7.42
N SER A 204 -35.66 27.49 -8.34
CA SER A 204 -36.74 28.43 -8.73
C SER A 204 -37.63 29.04 -7.64
N THR A 205 -37.87 28.44 -6.50
CA THR A 205 -38.67 28.98 -5.38
C THR A 205 -37.95 28.95 -4.06
N ASP A 206 -36.67 28.58 -4.09
CA ASP A 206 -35.86 28.49 -2.89
C ASP A 206 -35.52 29.87 -2.36
N GLN A 207 -35.30 29.94 -1.06
CA GLN A 207 -35.08 31.18 -0.34
C GLN A 207 -33.63 31.31 0.10
N LEU A 208 -33.02 32.45 -0.14
CA LEU A 208 -31.81 32.85 0.58
C LEU A 208 -32.25 33.51 1.91
N GLN A 209 -32.25 32.74 2.99
CA GLN A 209 -32.70 33.17 4.33
C GLN A 209 -31.59 33.87 5.12
N PHE A 210 -31.95 34.86 5.95
CA PHE A 210 -31.04 35.64 6.76
C PHE A 210 -31.45 35.58 8.24
N GLY A 211 -30.85 34.67 9.01
CA GLY A 211 -31.04 34.55 10.44
C GLY A 211 -32.26 33.73 10.89
N ASP A 212 -33.38 33.88 10.23
CA ASP A 212 -34.61 33.13 10.47
C ASP A 212 -35.42 32.88 9.19
N SER A 213 -36.52 32.17 9.28
CA SER A 213 -37.39 31.83 8.15
C SER A 213 -38.33 32.93 7.69
N GLY A 214 -38.41 34.06 8.41
CA GLY A 214 -39.25 35.21 8.06
C GLY A 214 -38.54 36.30 7.27
N THR A 215 -37.19 36.19 7.14
CA THR A 215 -36.38 37.19 6.47
C THR A 215 -35.57 36.53 5.34
N TYR A 216 -35.94 36.82 4.06
CA TYR A 216 -35.33 36.14 2.91
C TYR A 216 -35.48 36.90 1.59
N ILE A 217 -34.70 36.49 0.62
CA ILE A 217 -34.81 36.91 -0.81
C ILE A 217 -35.16 35.67 -1.63
N TYR A 218 -36.13 35.76 -2.52
CA TYR A 218 -36.52 34.66 -3.39
C TYR A 218 -37.23 35.17 -4.68
N GLN A 219 -37.57 34.28 -5.57
CA GLN A 219 -38.40 34.54 -6.73
C GLN A 219 -39.78 33.84 -6.57
N SER A 220 -40.84 34.61 -6.35
CA SER A 220 -42.20 34.03 -6.19
C SER A 220 -42.85 33.65 -7.52
N ALA A 221 -42.47 34.32 -8.60
CA ALA A 221 -42.94 34.08 -9.96
C ALA A 221 -41.89 34.55 -10.97
N ASP A 222 -41.99 34.08 -12.22
CA ASP A 222 -41.09 34.52 -13.29
C ASP A 222 -41.05 36.05 -13.41
N GLY A 223 -39.84 36.62 -13.34
CA GLY A 223 -39.61 38.05 -13.39
C GLY A 223 -39.93 38.86 -12.11
N VAL A 224 -40.26 38.18 -10.98
CA VAL A 224 -40.52 38.82 -9.70
C VAL A 224 -39.42 38.51 -8.72
N LEU A 225 -38.74 39.52 -8.19
CA LEU A 225 -37.78 39.38 -7.08
C LEU A 225 -38.44 39.94 -5.80
N ASP A 226 -38.62 39.11 -4.81
CA ASP A 226 -39.20 39.46 -3.53
C ASP A 226 -38.12 39.60 -2.45
N LEU A 227 -38.20 40.71 -1.72
CA LEU A 227 -37.47 40.90 -0.48
C LEU A 227 -38.49 40.85 0.65
N VAL A 228 -38.37 39.89 1.52
CA VAL A 228 -39.33 39.63 2.64
C VAL A 228 -38.64 39.83 3.96
N SER A 229 -39.29 40.53 4.86
CA SER A 229 -38.89 40.64 6.27
C SER A 229 -40.17 40.71 7.14
N ASP A 230 -40.16 40.07 8.29
CA ASP A 230 -41.27 40.07 9.23
C ASP A 230 -41.40 41.36 10.02
N THR A 231 -40.38 42.22 10.04
CA THR A 231 -40.42 43.53 10.75
C THR A 231 -40.11 44.72 9.83
N GLU A 232 -38.93 44.80 9.24
CA GLU A 232 -38.48 45.98 8.49
C GLU A 232 -37.49 45.63 7.40
N ILE A 233 -37.56 46.32 6.27
CA ILE A 233 -36.50 46.36 5.25
C ILE A 233 -35.85 47.73 5.29
N GLU A 234 -34.61 47.80 5.80
CA GLU A 234 -33.84 49.03 5.88
C GLU A 234 -32.88 49.16 4.70
N ILE A 235 -32.99 50.25 3.94
CA ILE A 235 -32.10 50.55 2.80
C ILE A 235 -31.30 51.82 3.09
N ASN A 236 -30.05 51.67 3.50
CA ASN A 236 -29.13 52.74 3.81
C ASN A 236 -28.23 53.04 2.59
N ALA A 237 -28.56 54.05 1.82
CA ALA A 237 -27.79 54.47 0.67
C ALA A 237 -27.76 56.00 0.52
N THR A 238 -26.72 56.58 -0.08
CA THR A 238 -26.67 58.02 -0.41
C THR A 238 -27.70 58.39 -1.49
N THR A 239 -28.07 57.44 -2.33
CA THR A 239 -29.12 57.57 -3.35
C THR A 239 -29.82 56.25 -3.54
N ILE A 240 -31.14 56.23 -3.55
CA ILE A 240 -31.99 55.12 -3.94
C ILE A 240 -32.63 55.50 -5.26
N ASP A 241 -32.24 54.85 -6.33
CA ASP A 241 -32.77 55.09 -7.68
C ASP A 241 -33.80 54.03 -8.06
N MET A 242 -35.05 54.42 -8.21
CA MET A 242 -36.16 53.55 -8.59
C MET A 242 -36.65 53.93 -9.99
N ASN A 243 -36.29 53.13 -10.99
CA ASN A 243 -36.63 53.37 -12.41
C ASN A 243 -38.00 52.80 -12.81
N GLY A 244 -38.96 52.81 -11.94
CA GLY A 244 -40.33 52.34 -12.13
C GLY A 244 -41.34 53.14 -11.31
N ALA A 245 -42.59 52.71 -11.37
CA ALA A 245 -43.59 53.29 -10.47
C ALA A 245 -43.37 52.76 -9.04
N LEU A 246 -43.43 53.63 -8.05
CA LEU A 246 -43.43 53.25 -6.66
C LEU A 246 -44.88 53.04 -6.21
N ASP A 247 -45.28 51.82 -5.87
CA ASP A 247 -46.58 51.49 -5.33
C ASP A 247 -46.45 51.25 -3.81
N LEU A 248 -47.11 52.04 -3.01
CA LEU A 248 -47.10 51.96 -1.56
C LEU A 248 -48.51 51.67 -1.04
N SER A 249 -48.70 50.49 -0.49
CA SER A 249 -50.00 50.14 0.16
C SER A 249 -50.20 50.78 1.55
N GLY A 250 -49.16 51.43 2.10
CA GLY A 250 -49.17 52.10 3.40
C GLY A 250 -48.85 53.59 3.28
N ALA A 251 -48.69 54.24 4.46
CA ALA A 251 -48.32 55.66 4.50
C ALA A 251 -46.87 55.89 4.14
N ALA A 252 -46.57 56.91 3.30
CA ALA A 252 -45.21 57.35 3.06
C ALA A 252 -44.86 58.52 4.02
N THR A 253 -43.67 58.46 4.64
CA THR A 253 -43.08 59.55 5.39
C THR A 253 -41.82 60.01 4.69
N ILE A 254 -41.77 61.25 4.18
CA ILE A 254 -40.63 61.79 3.47
C ILE A 254 -40.03 62.90 4.30
N GLY A 255 -38.80 62.73 4.81
CA GLY A 255 -38.10 63.69 5.66
C GLY A 255 -37.44 64.88 4.90
N GLY A 256 -37.48 64.90 3.55
CA GLY A 256 -36.87 65.91 2.70
C GLY A 256 -37.82 66.49 1.68
N ALA A 257 -37.33 67.36 0.79
CA ALA A 257 -38.12 67.95 -0.28
C ALA A 257 -38.47 66.91 -1.37
N ILE A 258 -39.71 66.91 -1.84
CA ILE A 258 -40.10 66.22 -3.10
C ILE A 258 -39.95 67.27 -4.23
N THR A 259 -39.01 67.04 -5.16
CA THR A 259 -38.71 67.91 -6.31
C THR A 259 -39.13 67.27 -7.60
#